data_0ec5f16a44d2423f9f9838342a96ab4f
#
_entry.id   0ec5f16a44d2423f9f9838342a96ab4f
#
_cell.length_a   1.000
_cell.length_b   1.000
_cell.length_c   1.000
_cell.angle_alpha   90.00
_cell.angle_beta   90.00
_cell.angle_gamma   90.00
#
_symmetry.space_group_name_H-M   'P 1'
#
loop_
_entity.id
_entity.type
_entity.pdbx_description
1 polymer ?
#
loop_
_entity_poly.entity_id
_entity_poly.type
_entity_poly.pdbx_seq_one_letter_code
_entity_poly.pdbx_strand_id
1 'polypeptide(L)'
;MINQVYQLVAPRQIEVTYDERSLNTDRVVVRPTYLSICHADQRYFTGSRSAEVLAKKLPMAMIHEGIGKVVHDPSGTFKKGTLVAMVPNTPTEEDDIIGENYLRTSRFRSSGYDGYMQDYVFLKADRLVEVPADLDPEVAAFTELVSVAVHALTRFEKIAHPRRETFGVWGDGNLGFITALLLRKVYPEAKLLVFGKTQSKLDYFSFADETYHIDQIPADVSFNHGFECVGGIGSQYAINQMIDYIIPEGTMALLGVSEDAVAINTRMILEKGLRVYGSSRSTPADFARTMELYQTYPDIPAYLSNLVSGVFQIRQIEDIHKAFENDLTNRFGKTVMEWCM
;
A
#
# COMPACT_ATOMS: atom_id res chain seq x y z
N MET A 1 6.53 -15.62 -26.94
CA MET A 1 5.69 -14.43 -27.22
C MET A 1 6.54 -13.19 -27.00
N ILE A 2 6.24 -12.11 -27.72
CA ILE A 2 6.88 -10.81 -27.49
C ILE A 2 6.06 -10.06 -26.46
N ASN A 3 6.71 -9.51 -25.46
CA ASN A 3 6.13 -8.68 -24.40
C ASN A 3 6.68 -7.27 -24.51
N GLN A 4 5.83 -6.26 -24.52
CA GLN A 4 6.26 -4.86 -24.42
C GLN A 4 6.34 -4.47 -22.95
N VAL A 5 7.43 -3.82 -22.58
CA VAL A 5 7.72 -3.36 -21.23
C VAL A 5 7.99 -1.85 -21.29
N TYR A 6 7.21 -1.08 -20.54
CA TYR A 6 7.29 0.38 -20.52
C TYR A 6 8.16 0.80 -19.33
N GLN A 7 9.44 1.02 -19.59
CA GLN A 7 10.45 1.26 -18.56
C GLN A 7 10.75 2.73 -18.36
N LEU A 8 10.79 3.17 -17.11
CA LEU A 8 11.41 4.43 -16.75
C LEU A 8 12.93 4.24 -16.87
N VAL A 9 13.54 4.94 -17.81
CA VAL A 9 15.00 4.87 -18.06
C VAL A 9 15.75 6.02 -17.38
N ALA A 10 15.10 7.14 -17.20
CA ALA A 10 15.54 8.29 -16.43
C ALA A 10 14.32 9.03 -15.87
N PRO A 11 14.46 9.95 -14.92
CA PRO A 11 13.34 10.75 -14.43
C PRO A 11 12.52 11.35 -15.57
N ARG A 12 11.20 11.08 -15.56
CA ARG A 12 10.23 11.51 -16.57
C ARG A 12 10.51 11.01 -18.01
N GLN A 13 11.35 9.99 -18.17
CA GLN A 13 11.65 9.41 -19.47
C GLN A 13 11.27 7.94 -19.49
N ILE A 14 10.24 7.62 -20.27
CA ILE A 14 9.71 6.26 -20.44
C ILE A 14 10.03 5.78 -21.85
N GLU A 15 10.62 4.59 -21.94
CA GLU A 15 10.93 3.92 -23.21
C GLU A 15 10.27 2.54 -23.26
N VAL A 16 9.98 2.07 -24.47
CA VAL A 16 9.45 0.73 -24.71
C VAL A 16 10.59 -0.21 -25.01
N THR A 17 10.68 -1.28 -24.25
CA THR A 17 11.57 -2.41 -24.55
C THR A 17 10.76 -3.65 -24.90
N TYR A 18 11.37 -4.56 -25.63
CA TYR A 18 10.76 -5.82 -26.04
C TYR A 18 11.49 -6.96 -25.37
N ASP A 19 10.72 -7.84 -24.72
CA ASP A 19 11.22 -9.02 -24.03
C ASP A 19 10.59 -10.27 -24.64
N GLU A 20 11.41 -11.22 -25.08
CA GLU A 20 10.91 -12.47 -25.60
C GLU A 20 10.73 -13.47 -24.44
N ARG A 21 9.49 -13.90 -24.23
CA ARG A 21 9.11 -14.83 -23.17
C ARG A 21 8.57 -16.14 -23.72
N SER A 22 9.01 -17.23 -23.11
CA SER A 22 8.42 -18.54 -23.36
C SER A 22 7.12 -18.69 -22.56
N LEU A 23 6.08 -19.31 -23.17
CA LEU A 23 4.89 -19.74 -22.46
C LEU A 23 5.06 -21.12 -21.79
N ASN A 24 6.13 -21.83 -22.13
CA ASN A 24 6.49 -23.09 -21.48
C ASN A 24 7.26 -22.83 -20.18
N THR A 25 6.58 -22.31 -19.18
CA THR A 25 7.11 -21.97 -17.85
C THR A 25 6.10 -22.36 -16.79
N ASP A 26 6.50 -22.30 -15.52
CA ASP A 26 5.62 -22.48 -14.35
C ASP A 26 4.83 -21.19 -13.99
N ARG A 27 4.85 -20.18 -14.86
CA ARG A 27 4.29 -18.85 -14.59
C ARG A 27 2.90 -18.70 -15.19
N VAL A 28 2.01 -18.13 -14.40
CA VAL A 28 0.74 -17.58 -14.87
C VAL A 28 1.03 -16.29 -15.61
N VAL A 29 0.41 -16.13 -16.77
CA VAL A 29 0.51 -14.90 -17.59
C VAL A 29 -0.73 -14.07 -17.35
N VAL A 30 -0.54 -12.86 -16.87
CA VAL A 30 -1.59 -11.90 -16.56
C VAL A 30 -1.46 -10.69 -17.47
N ARG A 31 -2.56 -10.27 -18.10
CA ARG A 31 -2.65 -8.98 -18.78
C ARG A 31 -3.16 -7.95 -17.78
N PRO A 32 -2.36 -6.93 -17.42
CA PRO A 32 -2.84 -5.83 -16.56
C PRO A 32 -4.08 -5.15 -17.15
N THR A 33 -4.99 -4.73 -16.30
CA THR A 33 -6.20 -3.99 -16.71
C THR A 33 -6.33 -2.66 -15.99
N TYR A 34 -6.07 -2.64 -14.67
CA TYR A 34 -6.05 -1.42 -13.87
C TYR A 34 -4.81 -1.41 -12.99
N LEU A 35 -4.12 -0.30 -13.01
CA LEU A 35 -2.89 -0.05 -12.27
C LEU A 35 -3.07 1.21 -11.42
N SER A 36 -2.45 1.26 -10.25
CA SER A 36 -2.54 2.43 -9.37
C SER A 36 -1.17 2.99 -9.05
N ILE A 37 -1.04 4.32 -9.10
CA ILE A 37 0.21 5.00 -8.79
C ILE A 37 0.43 5.05 -7.29
N CYS A 38 1.61 4.63 -6.84
CA CYS A 38 2.06 4.75 -5.46
C CYS A 38 3.01 5.95 -5.30
N HIS A 39 3.06 6.52 -4.10
CA HIS A 39 4.03 7.58 -3.78
C HIS A 39 5.49 7.14 -4.01
N ALA A 40 5.79 5.85 -3.89
CA ALA A 40 7.10 5.31 -4.22
C ALA A 40 7.43 5.44 -5.72
N ASP A 41 6.43 5.23 -6.60
CA ASP A 41 6.58 5.38 -8.04
C ASP A 41 6.78 6.85 -8.42
N GLN A 42 6.05 7.78 -7.79
CA GLN A 42 6.26 9.22 -7.98
C GLN A 42 7.72 9.63 -7.75
N ARG A 43 8.36 9.09 -6.70
CA ARG A 43 9.75 9.41 -6.36
C ARG A 43 10.75 8.92 -7.40
N TYR A 44 10.48 7.79 -8.08
CA TYR A 44 11.27 7.38 -9.24
C TYR A 44 10.98 8.25 -10.45
N PHE A 45 9.71 8.48 -10.77
CA PHE A 45 9.29 9.28 -11.90
C PHE A 45 9.85 10.70 -11.87
N THR A 46 9.83 11.36 -10.69
CA THR A 46 10.37 12.73 -10.53
C THR A 46 11.88 12.79 -10.33
N GLY A 47 12.54 11.67 -10.07
CA GLY A 47 13.95 11.66 -9.69
C GLY A 47 14.25 12.12 -8.28
N SER A 48 13.26 12.10 -7.39
CA SER A 48 13.42 12.52 -5.97
C SER A 48 14.14 11.47 -5.09
N ARG A 49 14.59 10.35 -5.67
CA ARG A 49 15.51 9.40 -5.03
C ARG A 49 16.95 9.88 -5.19
N SER A 50 17.86 9.40 -4.34
CA SER A 50 19.28 9.69 -4.52
C SER A 50 19.80 9.18 -5.88
N ALA A 51 20.80 9.87 -6.45
CA ALA A 51 21.39 9.47 -7.73
C ALA A 51 21.92 8.04 -7.72
N GLU A 52 22.47 7.59 -6.58
CA GLU A 52 22.96 6.22 -6.40
C GLU A 52 21.81 5.20 -6.49
N VAL A 53 20.66 5.49 -5.85
CA VAL A 53 19.47 4.62 -5.90
C VAL A 53 18.91 4.57 -7.31
N LEU A 54 18.83 5.70 -8.01
CA LEU A 54 18.34 5.74 -9.38
C LEU A 54 19.25 4.93 -10.31
N ALA A 55 20.58 5.15 -10.26
CA ALA A 55 21.55 4.42 -11.08
C ALA A 55 21.54 2.91 -10.85
N LYS A 56 21.23 2.46 -9.61
CA LYS A 56 21.14 1.04 -9.26
C LYS A 56 19.86 0.38 -9.72
N LYS A 57 18.75 1.13 -9.81
CA LYS A 57 17.41 0.55 -9.97
C LYS A 57 16.78 0.76 -11.34
N LEU A 58 17.18 1.82 -12.04
CA LEU A 58 16.73 2.07 -13.42
C LEU A 58 17.67 1.39 -14.43
N PRO A 59 17.19 0.97 -15.61
CA PRO A 59 15.79 1.06 -16.06
C PRO A 59 14.89 0.00 -15.42
N MET A 60 13.60 0.32 -15.24
CA MET A 60 12.58 -0.63 -14.80
C MET A 60 11.17 -0.16 -15.16
N ALA A 61 10.26 -1.09 -15.44
CA ALA A 61 8.84 -0.76 -15.46
C ALA A 61 8.39 -0.39 -14.05
N MET A 62 7.65 0.70 -13.93
CA MET A 62 7.09 1.14 -12.65
C MET A 62 5.80 0.38 -12.32
N ILE A 63 5.18 0.76 -11.21
CA ILE A 63 3.91 0.30 -10.66
C ILE A 63 3.98 -1.11 -10.08
N HIS A 64 3.58 -1.19 -8.83
CA HIS A 64 3.49 -2.43 -8.06
C HIS A 64 2.09 -2.66 -7.47
N GLU A 65 1.14 -1.77 -7.73
CA GLU A 65 -0.27 -1.89 -7.38
C GLU A 65 -1.08 -2.14 -8.65
N GLY A 66 -1.84 -3.22 -8.72
CA GLY A 66 -2.66 -3.47 -9.90
C GLY A 66 -3.37 -4.82 -9.93
N ILE A 67 -4.33 -4.85 -10.83
CA ILE A 67 -5.12 -6.04 -11.17
C ILE A 67 -5.01 -6.34 -12.66
N GLY A 68 -5.28 -7.59 -13.02
CA GLY A 68 -5.25 -8.01 -14.41
C GLY A 68 -6.04 -9.29 -14.66
N LYS A 69 -6.21 -9.63 -15.94
CA LYS A 69 -6.89 -10.85 -16.37
C LYS A 69 -5.89 -11.95 -16.69
N VAL A 70 -6.11 -13.13 -16.15
CA VAL A 70 -5.34 -14.32 -16.50
C VAL A 70 -5.55 -14.65 -17.97
N VAL A 71 -4.48 -14.75 -18.74
CA VAL A 71 -4.51 -15.13 -20.17
C VAL A 71 -4.01 -16.55 -20.41
N HIS A 72 -3.08 -17.02 -19.56
CA HIS A 72 -2.54 -18.38 -19.60
C HIS A 72 -2.12 -18.81 -18.20
N ASP A 73 -2.54 -19.99 -17.78
CA ASP A 73 -2.13 -20.59 -16.52
C ASP A 73 -1.79 -22.08 -16.74
N PRO A 74 -0.50 -22.45 -16.72
CA PRO A 74 -0.08 -23.83 -16.88
C PRO A 74 -0.36 -24.69 -15.64
N SER A 75 -0.57 -24.08 -14.47
CA SER A 75 -0.91 -24.80 -13.22
C SER A 75 -2.38 -25.24 -13.16
N GLY A 76 -3.26 -24.59 -13.94
CA GLY A 76 -4.69 -24.83 -13.90
C GLY A 76 -5.41 -24.26 -12.67
N THR A 77 -4.73 -23.44 -11.86
CA THR A 77 -5.31 -22.80 -10.67
C THR A 77 -6.38 -21.77 -11.05
N PHE A 78 -6.13 -20.99 -12.09
CA PHE A 78 -7.04 -19.93 -12.55
C PHE A 78 -7.58 -20.22 -13.94
N LYS A 79 -8.86 -19.96 -14.16
CA LYS A 79 -9.44 -19.99 -15.49
C LYS A 79 -8.97 -18.77 -16.29
N LYS A 80 -8.86 -18.94 -17.61
CA LYS A 80 -8.62 -17.82 -18.52
C LYS A 80 -9.73 -16.76 -18.35
N GLY A 81 -9.34 -15.49 -18.21
CA GLY A 81 -10.25 -14.37 -17.98
C GLY A 81 -10.52 -14.06 -16.51
N THR A 82 -10.12 -14.91 -15.55
CA THR A 82 -10.22 -14.61 -14.13
C THR A 82 -9.49 -13.29 -13.82
N LEU A 83 -10.16 -12.38 -13.12
CA LEU A 83 -9.57 -11.14 -12.64
C LEU A 83 -8.81 -11.42 -11.34
N VAL A 84 -7.55 -10.97 -11.29
CA VAL A 84 -6.64 -11.23 -10.16
C VAL A 84 -5.92 -9.97 -9.73
N ALA A 85 -5.72 -9.81 -8.43
CA ALA A 85 -4.78 -8.86 -7.85
C ALA A 85 -3.37 -9.46 -7.86
N MET A 86 -2.40 -8.66 -8.26
CA MET A 86 -1.01 -9.07 -8.42
C MET A 86 -0.19 -8.71 -7.19
N VAL A 87 0.40 -9.71 -6.52
CA VAL A 87 1.25 -9.53 -5.35
C VAL A 87 2.67 -9.15 -5.78
N PRO A 88 3.19 -7.96 -5.42
CA PRO A 88 4.48 -7.48 -5.92
C PRO A 88 5.69 -8.15 -5.28
N ASN A 89 5.56 -8.69 -4.08
CA ASN A 89 6.65 -9.36 -3.39
C ASN A 89 6.91 -10.75 -3.99
N THR A 90 8.18 -11.07 -4.25
CA THR A 90 8.60 -12.37 -4.78
C THR A 90 9.77 -12.87 -3.94
N PRO A 91 9.53 -13.77 -2.98
CA PRO A 91 10.59 -14.37 -2.17
C PRO A 91 11.48 -15.25 -3.05
N THR A 92 12.76 -15.30 -2.72
CA THR A 92 13.75 -16.16 -3.37
C THR A 92 14.19 -17.31 -2.47
N GLU A 93 13.77 -17.29 -1.21
CA GLU A 93 14.00 -18.29 -0.18
C GLU A 93 12.80 -18.34 0.76
N GLU A 94 12.72 -19.36 1.58
CA GLU A 94 11.74 -19.55 2.63
C GLU A 94 12.43 -19.50 3.99
N ASP A 95 11.75 -18.99 5.01
CA ASP A 95 12.22 -18.95 6.39
C ASP A 95 11.03 -19.18 7.33
N ASP A 96 11.23 -20.01 8.35
CA ASP A 96 10.16 -20.41 9.28
C ASP A 96 9.82 -19.30 10.30
N ILE A 97 10.68 -18.29 10.46
CA ILE A 97 10.53 -17.22 11.44
C ILE A 97 10.33 -15.88 10.75
N ILE A 98 11.12 -15.60 9.72
CA ILE A 98 11.11 -14.31 9.02
C ILE A 98 10.09 -14.35 7.89
N GLY A 99 9.05 -13.51 8.00
CA GLY A 99 8.06 -13.38 6.94
C GLY A 99 8.69 -12.97 5.61
N GLU A 100 8.19 -13.52 4.52
CA GLU A 100 8.73 -13.35 3.15
C GLU A 100 8.92 -11.88 2.72
N ASN A 101 8.06 -10.99 3.22
CA ASN A 101 8.11 -9.55 2.94
C ASN A 101 9.24 -8.81 3.67
N TYR A 102 9.88 -9.46 4.67
CA TYR A 102 11.04 -8.94 5.41
C TYR A 102 12.38 -9.58 5.02
N LEU A 103 12.35 -10.65 4.24
CA LEU A 103 13.58 -11.26 3.73
C LEU A 103 14.33 -10.27 2.82
N ARG A 104 15.61 -10.08 3.07
CA ARG A 104 16.45 -9.15 2.29
C ARG A 104 16.64 -9.57 0.84
N THR A 105 16.53 -10.86 0.57
CA THR A 105 16.63 -11.48 -0.75
C THR A 105 15.35 -11.37 -1.57
N SER A 106 14.21 -11.08 -0.92
CA SER A 106 12.94 -10.91 -1.62
C SER A 106 13.00 -9.78 -2.62
N ARG A 107 12.53 -10.08 -3.83
CA ARG A 107 12.42 -9.11 -4.92
C ARG A 107 11.06 -8.42 -4.82
N PHE A 108 11.07 -7.11 -4.97
CA PHE A 108 9.84 -6.33 -4.96
C PHE A 108 9.71 -5.59 -6.31
N ARG A 109 8.57 -5.78 -6.98
CA ARG A 109 8.30 -5.14 -8.26
C ARG A 109 8.30 -3.62 -8.14
N SER A 110 8.70 -2.93 -9.21
CA SER A 110 8.92 -1.48 -9.20
C SER A 110 9.95 -1.01 -8.15
N SER A 111 10.90 -1.91 -7.79
CA SER A 111 12.01 -1.57 -6.90
C SER A 111 13.33 -2.21 -7.35
N GLY A 112 13.75 -1.89 -8.57
CA GLY A 112 14.91 -2.50 -9.24
C GLY A 112 14.57 -3.77 -10.02
N TYR A 113 13.30 -4.08 -10.17
CA TYR A 113 12.73 -5.13 -11.01
C TYR A 113 11.47 -4.59 -11.67
N ASP A 114 11.20 -5.01 -12.90
CA ASP A 114 10.03 -4.54 -13.65
C ASP A 114 8.73 -4.74 -12.86
N GLY A 115 7.99 -3.65 -12.74
CA GLY A 115 6.65 -3.59 -12.20
C GLY A 115 5.60 -4.01 -13.22
N TYR A 116 4.41 -3.44 -13.13
CA TYR A 116 3.25 -3.89 -13.89
C TYR A 116 2.99 -3.10 -15.19
N MET A 117 3.77 -2.07 -15.50
CA MET A 117 3.67 -1.35 -16.78
C MET A 117 4.22 -2.19 -17.93
N GLN A 118 3.48 -3.22 -18.31
CA GLN A 118 3.82 -4.22 -19.34
C GLN A 118 2.53 -4.70 -20.02
N ASP A 119 2.64 -5.26 -21.22
CA ASP A 119 1.51 -5.93 -21.86
C ASP A 119 1.11 -7.21 -21.10
N TYR A 120 2.12 -7.92 -20.60
CA TYR A 120 1.92 -9.17 -19.85
C TYR A 120 2.90 -9.27 -18.67
N VAL A 121 2.36 -9.65 -17.52
CA VAL A 121 3.14 -9.91 -16.31
C VAL A 121 3.17 -11.40 -16.03
N PHE A 122 4.38 -11.93 -15.80
CA PHE A 122 4.61 -13.34 -15.50
C PHE A 122 4.82 -13.52 -13.99
N LEU A 123 3.91 -14.26 -13.35
CA LEU A 123 3.89 -14.45 -11.90
C LEU A 123 3.72 -15.94 -11.56
N LYS A 124 4.22 -16.39 -10.41
CA LYS A 124 3.80 -17.68 -9.85
C LYS A 124 2.32 -17.59 -9.44
N ALA A 125 1.62 -18.72 -9.43
CA ALA A 125 0.20 -18.78 -9.05
C ALA A 125 -0.03 -18.28 -7.62
N ASP A 126 0.91 -18.53 -6.70
CA ASP A 126 0.88 -18.06 -5.31
C ASP A 126 1.07 -16.54 -5.16
N ARG A 127 1.39 -15.81 -6.23
CA ARG A 127 1.49 -14.34 -6.28
C ARG A 127 0.22 -13.69 -6.88
N LEU A 128 -0.87 -14.42 -6.94
CA LEU A 128 -2.13 -13.97 -7.51
C LEU A 128 -3.27 -14.28 -6.54
N VAL A 129 -4.17 -13.32 -6.37
CA VAL A 129 -5.38 -13.50 -5.56
C VAL A 129 -6.58 -13.08 -6.40
N GLU A 130 -7.59 -13.95 -6.47
CA GLU A 130 -8.81 -13.69 -7.25
C GLU A 130 -9.56 -12.47 -6.69
N VAL A 131 -9.98 -11.59 -7.58
CA VAL A 131 -10.76 -10.39 -7.26
C VAL A 131 -12.24 -10.73 -7.35
N PRO A 132 -13.07 -10.40 -6.34
CA PRO A 132 -14.52 -10.58 -6.42
C PRO A 132 -15.11 -9.91 -7.66
N ALA A 133 -16.03 -10.59 -8.33
CA ALA A 133 -16.56 -10.16 -9.62
C ALA A 133 -17.39 -8.85 -9.56
N ASP A 134 -17.90 -8.52 -8.40
CA ASP A 134 -18.69 -7.32 -8.08
C ASP A 134 -17.87 -6.16 -7.51
N LEU A 135 -16.57 -6.37 -7.28
CA LEU A 135 -15.68 -5.31 -6.80
C LEU A 135 -15.36 -4.33 -7.93
N ASP A 136 -15.51 -3.05 -7.65
CA ASP A 136 -15.11 -1.97 -8.56
C ASP A 136 -13.61 -2.12 -8.92
N PRO A 137 -13.26 -2.25 -10.21
CA PRO A 137 -11.88 -2.44 -10.63
C PRO A 137 -10.97 -1.24 -10.31
N GLU A 138 -11.51 -0.05 -10.20
CA GLU A 138 -10.74 1.15 -9.82
C GLU A 138 -10.30 1.06 -8.35
N VAL A 139 -11.17 0.55 -7.48
CA VAL A 139 -10.83 0.26 -6.08
C VAL A 139 -9.91 -0.96 -5.98
N ALA A 140 -10.18 -2.00 -6.75
CA ALA A 140 -9.35 -3.20 -6.78
C ALA A 140 -7.90 -2.93 -7.22
N ALA A 141 -7.66 -1.89 -8.04
CA ALA A 141 -6.33 -1.52 -8.53
C ALA A 141 -5.32 -1.21 -7.43
N PHE A 142 -5.76 -0.68 -6.28
CA PHE A 142 -4.88 -0.36 -5.14
C PHE A 142 -5.07 -1.30 -3.92
N THR A 143 -5.52 -2.52 -4.15
CA THR A 143 -5.60 -3.58 -3.11
C THR A 143 -4.25 -3.81 -2.43
N GLU A 144 -3.14 -3.61 -3.13
CA GLU A 144 -1.80 -3.70 -2.53
C GLU A 144 -1.67 -2.77 -1.32
N LEU A 145 -2.01 -1.49 -1.46
CA LEU A 145 -1.94 -0.54 -0.36
C LEU A 145 -2.89 -0.91 0.79
N VAL A 146 -4.08 -1.45 0.49
CA VAL A 146 -5.01 -1.95 1.53
C VAL A 146 -4.42 -3.15 2.26
N SER A 147 -3.78 -4.06 1.53
CA SER A 147 -3.13 -5.25 2.11
C SER A 147 -1.97 -4.91 3.05
N VAL A 148 -1.30 -3.77 2.84
CA VAL A 148 -0.26 -3.26 3.78
C VAL A 148 -0.88 -2.90 5.13
N ALA A 149 -2.03 -2.24 5.15
CA ALA A 149 -2.75 -1.94 6.38
C ALA A 149 -3.30 -3.23 7.04
N VAL A 150 -3.82 -4.18 6.25
CA VAL A 150 -4.25 -5.52 6.74
C VAL A 150 -3.07 -6.26 7.37
N HIS A 151 -1.88 -6.22 6.75
CA HIS A 151 -0.67 -6.82 7.32
C HIS A 151 -0.32 -6.20 8.69
N ALA A 152 -0.40 -4.88 8.80
CA ALA A 152 -0.16 -4.19 10.07
C ALA A 152 -1.17 -4.62 11.15
N LEU A 153 -2.46 -4.75 10.81
CA LEU A 153 -3.48 -5.24 11.72
C LEU A 153 -3.22 -6.69 12.14
N THR A 154 -2.86 -7.56 11.20
CA THR A 154 -2.52 -8.97 11.48
C THR A 154 -1.36 -9.09 12.48
N ARG A 155 -0.35 -8.24 12.35
CA ARG A 155 0.76 -8.16 13.31
C ARG A 155 0.32 -7.59 14.65
N PHE A 156 -0.50 -6.54 14.63
CA PHE A 156 -1.09 -5.93 15.81
C PHE A 156 -1.85 -6.95 16.67
N GLU A 157 -2.69 -7.76 16.06
CA GLU A 157 -3.49 -8.78 16.74
C GLU A 157 -2.64 -9.78 17.54
N LYS A 158 -1.43 -10.06 17.09
CA LYS A 158 -0.50 -11.01 17.72
C LYS A 158 0.24 -10.45 18.93
N ILE A 159 0.45 -9.13 18.99
CA ILE A 159 1.37 -8.53 19.98
C ILE A 159 0.69 -7.55 20.94
N ALA A 160 -0.46 -6.99 20.57
CA ALA A 160 -1.17 -6.02 21.39
C ALA A 160 -1.91 -6.69 22.55
N HIS A 161 -1.97 -6.01 23.69
CA HIS A 161 -2.81 -6.46 24.79
C HIS A 161 -4.31 -6.38 24.42
N PRO A 162 -5.21 -7.11 25.14
CA PRO A 162 -6.61 -7.24 24.74
C PRO A 162 -7.48 -6.01 24.99
N ARG A 163 -7.04 -5.01 25.78
CA ARG A 163 -7.80 -3.77 25.96
C ARG A 163 -7.72 -2.94 24.67
N ARG A 164 -8.80 -2.91 23.93
CA ARG A 164 -8.90 -2.31 22.57
C ARG A 164 -10.10 -1.37 22.51
N GLU A 165 -10.19 -0.46 23.49
CA GLU A 165 -11.32 0.45 23.65
C GLU A 165 -11.15 1.72 22.82
N THR A 166 -9.88 2.14 22.57
CA THR A 166 -9.60 3.37 21.84
C THR A 166 -8.36 3.18 20.96
N PHE A 167 -8.48 3.55 19.68
CA PHE A 167 -7.40 3.59 18.71
C PHE A 167 -7.10 5.01 18.28
N GLY A 168 -5.80 5.31 18.08
CA GLY A 168 -5.34 6.55 17.47
C GLY A 168 -4.64 6.29 16.13
N VAL A 169 -5.00 7.02 15.07
CA VAL A 169 -4.34 6.95 13.76
C VAL A 169 -3.75 8.32 13.42
N TRP A 170 -2.44 8.40 13.29
CA TRP A 170 -1.73 9.58 12.83
C TRP A 170 -1.47 9.52 11.33
N GLY A 171 -2.05 10.47 10.60
CA GLY A 171 -1.91 10.59 9.14
C GLY A 171 -3.24 10.73 8.43
N ASP A 172 -3.42 11.87 7.75
CA ASP A 172 -4.61 12.22 6.96
C ASP A 172 -4.46 11.87 5.47
N GLY A 173 -3.50 10.99 5.12
CA GLY A 173 -3.28 10.49 3.77
C GLY A 173 -3.99 9.16 3.50
N ASN A 174 -3.74 8.60 2.30
CA ASN A 174 -4.38 7.37 1.85
C ASN A 174 -4.18 6.19 2.81
N LEU A 175 -2.95 5.97 3.30
CA LEU A 175 -2.65 4.88 4.23
C LEU A 175 -3.36 5.07 5.58
N GLY A 176 -3.41 6.32 6.10
CA GLY A 176 -4.14 6.64 7.32
C GLY A 176 -5.65 6.40 7.17
N PHE A 177 -6.24 6.83 6.04
CA PHE A 177 -7.64 6.59 5.73
C PHE A 177 -7.98 5.08 5.71
N ILE A 178 -7.18 4.29 4.98
CA ILE A 178 -7.36 2.84 4.87
C ILE A 178 -7.21 2.18 6.23
N THR A 179 -6.16 2.52 6.99
CA THR A 179 -5.91 1.94 8.32
C THR A 179 -7.04 2.25 9.29
N ALA A 180 -7.50 3.49 9.33
CA ALA A 180 -8.62 3.93 10.17
C ALA A 180 -9.93 3.23 9.78
N LEU A 181 -10.22 3.11 8.48
CA LEU A 181 -11.39 2.40 7.98
C LEU A 181 -11.39 0.92 8.40
N LEU A 182 -10.26 0.23 8.23
CA LEU A 182 -10.13 -1.17 8.64
C LEU A 182 -10.28 -1.34 10.15
N LEU A 183 -9.69 -0.45 10.95
CA LEU A 183 -9.87 -0.45 12.41
C LEU A 183 -11.34 -0.30 12.80
N ARG A 184 -12.08 0.62 12.18
CA ARG A 184 -13.52 0.78 12.40
C ARG A 184 -14.31 -0.49 12.10
N LYS A 185 -13.92 -1.24 11.04
CA LYS A 185 -14.65 -2.46 10.66
C LYS A 185 -14.29 -3.66 11.53
N VAL A 186 -13.03 -3.82 11.89
CA VAL A 186 -12.56 -4.95 12.71
C VAL A 186 -12.89 -4.73 14.19
N TYR A 187 -12.92 -3.50 14.67
CA TYR A 187 -13.20 -3.13 16.06
C TYR A 187 -14.34 -2.10 16.14
N PRO A 188 -15.57 -2.47 15.78
CA PRO A 188 -16.69 -1.53 15.66
C PRO A 188 -17.06 -0.81 16.97
N GLU A 189 -16.82 -1.46 18.12
CA GLU A 189 -17.12 -0.90 19.44
C GLU A 189 -16.02 0.00 20.02
N ALA A 190 -14.84 0.00 19.39
CA ALA A 190 -13.73 0.82 19.84
C ALA A 190 -13.90 2.28 19.38
N LYS A 191 -13.51 3.23 20.22
CA LYS A 191 -13.41 4.64 19.86
C LYS A 191 -12.23 4.83 18.91
N LEU A 192 -12.47 5.45 17.76
CA LEU A 192 -11.49 5.70 16.73
C LEU A 192 -11.19 7.19 16.63
N LEU A 193 -9.94 7.55 16.92
CA LEU A 193 -9.42 8.92 16.87
C LEU A 193 -8.47 9.04 15.68
N VAL A 194 -8.64 10.07 14.85
CA VAL A 194 -7.76 10.34 13.71
C VAL A 194 -7.11 11.71 13.87
N PHE A 195 -5.80 11.74 13.64
CA PHE A 195 -4.97 12.93 13.81
C PHE A 195 -4.32 13.31 12.48
N GLY A 196 -4.55 14.53 12.04
CA GLY A 196 -4.09 15.00 10.73
C GLY A 196 -3.71 16.47 10.72
N LYS A 197 -3.15 16.89 9.61
CA LYS A 197 -2.64 18.25 9.38
C LYS A 197 -3.57 19.12 8.54
N THR A 198 -4.47 18.49 7.79
CA THR A 198 -5.25 19.15 6.76
C THR A 198 -6.73 18.91 6.99
N GLN A 199 -7.47 19.92 7.41
CA GLN A 199 -8.90 19.79 7.75
C GLN A 199 -9.68 19.15 6.60
N SER A 200 -9.50 19.62 5.36
CA SER A 200 -10.22 19.09 4.20
C SER A 200 -9.96 17.60 3.91
N LYS A 201 -8.84 17.04 4.42
CA LYS A 201 -8.58 15.60 4.36
C LYS A 201 -9.22 14.86 5.53
N LEU A 202 -9.17 15.45 6.73
CA LEU A 202 -9.84 14.91 7.92
C LEU A 202 -11.35 14.78 7.71
N ASP A 203 -11.97 15.66 6.92
CA ASP A 203 -13.39 15.63 6.62
C ASP A 203 -13.81 14.35 5.86
N TYR A 204 -12.89 13.62 5.20
CA TYR A 204 -13.17 12.32 4.59
C TYR A 204 -13.33 11.18 5.61
N PHE A 205 -12.84 11.33 6.84
CA PHE A 205 -12.87 10.29 7.86
C PHE A 205 -14.23 10.25 8.61
N SER A 206 -15.34 10.33 7.88
CA SER A 206 -16.69 10.38 8.45
C SER A 206 -17.09 9.16 9.30
N PHE A 207 -16.33 8.08 9.23
CA PHE A 207 -16.49 6.87 10.04
C PHE A 207 -15.69 6.89 11.36
N ALA A 208 -14.82 7.88 11.57
CA ALA A 208 -14.12 8.09 12.84
C ALA A 208 -15.05 8.72 13.88
N ASP A 209 -14.83 8.44 15.16
CA ASP A 209 -15.60 9.08 16.23
C ASP A 209 -15.17 10.53 16.44
N GLU A 210 -13.85 10.79 16.32
CA GLU A 210 -13.30 12.13 16.45
C GLU A 210 -12.10 12.30 15.50
N THR A 211 -11.98 13.50 14.93
CA THR A 211 -10.82 13.91 14.15
C THR A 211 -10.19 15.16 14.77
N TYR A 212 -8.87 15.18 14.85
CA TYR A 212 -8.11 16.28 15.45
C TYR A 212 -7.05 16.83 14.52
N HIS A 213 -6.97 18.16 14.46
CA HIS A 213 -5.78 18.80 13.93
C HIS A 213 -4.63 18.60 14.92
N ILE A 214 -3.45 18.19 14.42
CA ILE A 214 -2.30 17.83 15.28
C ILE A 214 -1.81 18.94 16.19
N ASP A 215 -2.09 20.22 15.88
CA ASP A 215 -1.74 21.38 16.71
C ASP A 215 -2.84 21.73 17.74
N GLN A 216 -3.96 20.99 17.76
CA GLN A 216 -5.14 21.29 18.60
C GLN A 216 -5.68 20.04 19.31
N ILE A 217 -4.81 19.12 19.69
CA ILE A 217 -5.19 17.91 20.42
C ILE A 217 -5.48 18.28 21.88
N PRO A 218 -6.71 18.00 22.40
CA PRO A 218 -7.02 18.23 23.81
C PRO A 218 -6.10 17.45 24.75
N ALA A 219 -5.76 18.04 25.91
CA ALA A 219 -4.81 17.47 26.84
C ALA A 219 -5.32 16.18 27.52
N ASP A 220 -6.63 15.96 27.54
CA ASP A 220 -7.31 14.79 28.14
C ASP A 220 -7.49 13.63 27.15
N VAL A 221 -7.09 13.81 25.89
CA VAL A 221 -7.11 12.73 24.91
C VAL A 221 -6.14 11.62 25.31
N SER A 222 -6.60 10.39 25.22
CA SER A 222 -5.75 9.21 25.40
C SER A 222 -6.27 8.03 24.56
N PHE A 223 -5.39 7.08 24.24
CA PHE A 223 -5.74 5.90 23.48
C PHE A 223 -4.92 4.68 23.91
N ASN A 224 -5.46 3.48 23.66
CA ASN A 224 -4.81 2.22 24.00
C ASN A 224 -3.71 1.84 23.01
N HIS A 225 -3.99 1.98 21.72
CA HIS A 225 -3.10 1.56 20.62
C HIS A 225 -3.10 2.58 19.50
N GLY A 226 -1.96 2.74 18.84
CA GLY A 226 -1.80 3.74 17.79
C GLY A 226 -1.14 3.23 16.52
N PHE A 227 -1.49 3.86 15.38
CA PHE A 227 -0.94 3.58 14.07
C PHE A 227 -0.36 4.85 13.46
N GLU A 228 0.93 4.82 13.15
CA GLU A 228 1.62 5.91 12.46
C GLU A 228 1.61 5.67 10.95
N CYS A 229 0.96 6.57 10.20
CA CYS A 229 0.76 6.49 8.75
C CYS A 229 1.26 7.76 8.02
N VAL A 230 2.12 8.57 8.65
CA VAL A 230 2.55 9.87 8.12
C VAL A 230 3.69 9.72 7.12
N GLY A 231 4.77 9.05 7.51
CA GLY A 231 5.97 8.93 6.70
C GLY A 231 6.82 10.21 6.60
N GLY A 232 8.01 10.07 6.01
CA GLY A 232 8.97 11.15 5.86
C GLY A 232 9.41 11.74 7.20
N ILE A 233 9.89 12.98 7.18
CA ILE A 233 10.31 13.69 8.41
C ILE A 233 9.12 13.95 9.36
N GLY A 234 7.90 13.93 8.84
CA GLY A 234 6.66 14.06 9.63
C GLY A 234 6.47 12.94 10.65
N SER A 235 6.99 11.74 10.38
CA SER A 235 6.95 10.60 11.31
C SER A 235 7.54 10.93 12.67
N GLN A 236 8.60 11.74 12.73
CA GLN A 236 9.20 12.15 14.01
C GLN A 236 8.18 12.81 14.93
N TYR A 237 7.42 13.74 14.38
CA TYR A 237 6.42 14.49 15.14
C TYR A 237 5.22 13.59 15.50
N ALA A 238 4.74 12.82 14.56
CA ALA A 238 3.64 11.90 14.76
C ALA A 238 3.95 10.85 15.85
N ILE A 239 5.12 10.21 15.78
CA ILE A 239 5.54 9.20 16.77
C ILE A 239 5.68 9.82 18.16
N ASN A 240 6.29 11.00 18.28
CA ASN A 240 6.43 11.65 19.58
C ASN A 240 5.08 12.08 20.16
N GLN A 241 4.15 12.61 19.35
CA GLN A 241 2.78 12.88 19.81
C GLN A 241 2.08 11.58 20.25
N MET A 242 2.21 10.49 19.48
CA MET A 242 1.66 9.20 19.89
C MET A 242 2.20 8.77 21.25
N ILE A 243 3.51 8.90 21.48
CA ILE A 243 4.15 8.57 22.78
C ILE A 243 3.56 9.41 23.92
N ASP A 244 3.24 10.68 23.67
CA ASP A 244 2.68 11.56 24.70
C ASP A 244 1.26 11.14 25.11
N TYR A 245 0.39 10.80 24.16
CA TYR A 245 -1.03 10.52 24.39
C TYR A 245 -1.38 9.03 24.63
N ILE A 246 -0.50 8.09 24.26
CA ILE A 246 -0.75 6.66 24.47
C ILE A 246 -0.66 6.29 25.96
N ILE A 247 -1.59 5.45 26.43
CA ILE A 247 -1.55 4.93 27.80
C ILE A 247 -0.36 3.97 28.00
N PRO A 248 0.09 3.75 29.26
CA PRO A 248 1.12 2.73 29.55
C PRO A 248 0.73 1.34 29.01
N GLU A 249 1.73 0.52 28.64
CA GLU A 249 1.59 -0.80 28.00
C GLU A 249 0.95 -0.78 26.61
N GLY A 250 0.63 0.39 26.05
CA GLY A 250 0.06 0.53 24.73
C GLY A 250 0.97 0.02 23.61
N THR A 251 0.39 -0.21 22.44
CA THR A 251 1.11 -0.71 21.25
C THR A 251 1.08 0.31 20.14
N MET A 252 2.22 0.58 19.53
CA MET A 252 2.39 1.52 18.41
C MET A 252 2.87 0.76 17.17
N ALA A 253 2.12 0.87 16.07
CA ALA A 253 2.48 0.38 14.76
C ALA A 253 3.08 1.51 13.92
N LEU A 254 4.26 1.30 13.35
CA LEU A 254 4.92 2.24 12.46
C LEU A 254 4.81 1.74 11.02
N LEU A 255 4.05 2.46 10.20
CA LEU A 255 3.79 2.15 8.79
C LEU A 255 4.36 3.20 7.84
N GLY A 256 4.51 4.43 8.33
CA GLY A 256 5.02 5.54 7.53
C GLY A 256 6.50 5.35 7.17
N VAL A 257 6.82 5.41 5.87
CA VAL A 257 8.20 5.26 5.39
C VAL A 257 8.94 6.58 5.49
N SER A 258 10.03 6.62 6.28
CA SER A 258 11.02 7.71 6.29
C SER A 258 12.31 7.24 5.62
N GLU A 259 12.96 8.10 4.82
CA GLU A 259 14.26 7.79 4.21
C GLU A 259 15.40 8.00 5.19
N ASP A 260 15.26 9.00 6.05
CA ASP A 260 16.24 9.33 7.08
C ASP A 260 15.79 8.85 8.46
N ALA A 261 16.75 8.66 9.35
CA ALA A 261 16.48 8.37 10.74
C ALA A 261 15.73 9.53 11.40
N VAL A 262 14.74 9.22 12.23
CA VAL A 262 13.94 10.20 12.97
C VAL A 262 14.19 10.06 14.47
N ALA A 263 14.27 11.20 15.17
CA ALA A 263 14.48 11.24 16.62
C ALA A 263 13.15 11.01 17.36
N ILE A 264 13.12 10.00 18.25
CA ILE A 264 11.95 9.69 19.07
C ILE A 264 12.29 9.66 20.56
N ASN A 265 11.31 9.90 21.42
CA ASN A 265 11.47 9.91 22.87
C ASN A 265 11.52 8.49 23.45
N THR A 266 12.69 7.85 23.35
CA THR A 266 12.90 6.49 23.83
C THR A 266 12.75 6.35 25.35
N ARG A 267 13.00 7.44 26.11
CA ARG A 267 12.81 7.45 27.56
C ARG A 267 11.33 7.19 27.92
N MET A 268 10.41 7.87 27.25
CA MET A 268 8.98 7.67 27.50
C MET A 268 8.47 6.33 26.99
N ILE A 269 9.05 5.78 25.94
CA ILE A 269 8.78 4.39 25.51
C ILE A 269 9.11 3.43 26.65
N LEU A 270 10.27 3.60 27.29
CA LEU A 270 10.71 2.79 28.41
C LEU A 270 9.81 2.99 29.65
N GLU A 271 9.56 4.24 30.05
CA GLU A 271 8.79 4.56 31.26
C GLU A 271 7.31 4.09 31.17
N LYS A 272 6.71 4.17 29.98
CA LYS A 272 5.35 3.69 29.73
C LYS A 272 5.28 2.19 29.36
N GLY A 273 6.39 1.49 29.22
CA GLY A 273 6.42 0.07 28.83
C GLY A 273 5.81 -0.19 27.44
N LEU A 274 5.99 0.72 26.48
CA LEU A 274 5.32 0.66 25.20
C LEU A 274 5.85 -0.47 24.31
N ARG A 275 4.96 -1.07 23.54
CA ARG A 275 5.32 -1.99 22.44
C ARG A 275 5.35 -1.21 21.14
N VAL A 276 6.51 -1.17 20.49
CA VAL A 276 6.67 -0.49 19.19
C VAL A 276 7.10 -1.51 18.15
N TYR A 277 6.39 -1.59 17.04
CA TYR A 277 6.74 -2.48 15.94
C TYR A 277 6.62 -1.80 14.58
N GLY A 278 7.46 -2.23 13.64
CA GLY A 278 7.37 -1.80 12.24
C GLY A 278 6.50 -2.75 11.41
N SER A 279 5.82 -2.21 10.41
CA SER A 279 5.08 -2.99 9.43
C SER A 279 5.33 -2.43 8.03
N SER A 280 5.72 -3.28 7.08
CA SER A 280 6.05 -2.90 5.72
C SER A 280 5.71 -3.99 4.73
N ARG A 281 5.21 -3.60 3.56
CA ARG A 281 4.76 -4.53 2.52
C ARG A 281 3.65 -5.45 3.04
N SER A 282 3.37 -6.53 2.32
CA SER A 282 2.35 -7.53 2.66
C SER A 282 2.66 -8.86 1.98
N THR A 283 1.90 -9.88 2.33
CA THR A 283 2.02 -11.25 1.82
C THR A 283 0.76 -11.63 1.02
N PRO A 284 0.77 -12.72 0.24
CA PRO A 284 -0.45 -13.22 -0.40
C PRO A 284 -1.60 -13.48 0.57
N ALA A 285 -1.29 -13.91 1.80
CA ALA A 285 -2.30 -14.11 2.85
C ALA A 285 -3.01 -12.80 3.24
N ASP A 286 -2.27 -11.68 3.26
CA ASP A 286 -2.85 -10.37 3.54
C ASP A 286 -3.74 -9.88 2.39
N PHE A 287 -3.36 -10.18 1.14
CA PHE A 287 -4.22 -9.93 -0.04
C PHE A 287 -5.51 -10.76 0.02
N ALA A 288 -5.41 -12.06 0.33
CA ALA A 288 -6.58 -12.92 0.48
C ALA A 288 -7.50 -12.40 1.59
N ARG A 289 -6.94 -12.05 2.75
CA ARG A 289 -7.70 -11.43 3.87
C ARG A 289 -8.34 -10.10 3.45
N THR A 290 -7.68 -9.31 2.61
CA THR A 290 -8.26 -8.08 2.07
C THR A 290 -9.51 -8.37 1.23
N MET A 291 -9.48 -9.39 0.37
CA MET A 291 -10.65 -9.80 -0.42
C MET A 291 -11.78 -10.32 0.46
N GLU A 292 -11.46 -11.08 1.51
CA GLU A 292 -12.44 -11.52 2.51
C GLU A 292 -13.10 -10.33 3.23
N LEU A 293 -12.32 -9.31 3.60
CA LEU A 293 -12.84 -8.09 4.23
C LEU A 293 -13.76 -7.30 3.28
N TYR A 294 -13.45 -7.22 2.00
CA TYR A 294 -14.32 -6.59 1.01
C TYR A 294 -15.67 -7.29 0.88
N GLN A 295 -15.69 -8.63 0.94
CA GLN A 295 -16.91 -9.42 0.89
C GLN A 295 -17.70 -9.35 2.21
N THR A 296 -16.99 -9.37 3.35
CA THR A 296 -17.61 -9.33 4.68
C THR A 296 -18.21 -7.97 5.00
N TYR A 297 -17.56 -6.90 4.54
CA TYR A 297 -17.94 -5.51 4.77
C TYR A 297 -18.07 -4.75 3.43
N PRO A 298 -19.21 -4.86 2.74
CA PRO A 298 -19.38 -4.26 1.40
C PRO A 298 -19.25 -2.72 1.37
N ASP A 299 -19.32 -2.07 2.51
CA ASP A 299 -19.09 -0.64 2.63
C ASP A 299 -17.60 -0.25 2.66
N ILE A 300 -16.66 -1.20 2.87
CA ILE A 300 -15.22 -0.91 2.71
C ILE A 300 -14.93 -0.43 1.28
N PRO A 301 -15.25 -1.16 0.20
CA PRO A 301 -15.08 -0.67 -1.15
C PRO A 301 -15.77 0.66 -1.43
N ALA A 302 -16.98 0.87 -0.88
CA ALA A 302 -17.70 2.12 -1.01
C ALA A 302 -16.98 3.33 -0.37
N TYR A 303 -16.36 3.14 0.79
CA TYR A 303 -15.50 4.18 1.38
C TYR A 303 -14.20 4.37 0.60
N LEU A 304 -13.57 3.28 0.12
CA LEU A 304 -12.34 3.32 -0.65
C LEU A 304 -12.52 4.02 -2.00
N SER A 305 -13.71 4.02 -2.60
CA SER A 305 -13.99 4.76 -3.84
C SER A 305 -13.75 6.26 -3.68
N ASN A 306 -13.88 6.82 -2.46
CA ASN A 306 -13.52 8.21 -2.18
C ASN A 306 -12.02 8.51 -2.35
N LEU A 307 -11.19 7.47 -2.36
CA LEU A 307 -9.75 7.61 -2.65
C LEU A 307 -9.45 7.64 -4.16
N VAL A 308 -10.39 7.30 -5.04
CA VAL A 308 -10.16 7.39 -6.49
C VAL A 308 -10.20 8.85 -6.91
N SER A 309 -9.03 9.46 -7.07
CA SER A 309 -8.90 10.89 -7.40
C SER A 309 -8.84 11.18 -8.90
N GLY A 310 -8.67 10.16 -9.73
CA GLY A 310 -8.68 10.26 -11.17
C GLY A 310 -8.42 8.92 -11.85
N VAL A 311 -9.08 8.71 -13.00
CA VAL A 311 -8.92 7.51 -13.82
C VAL A 311 -8.46 7.92 -15.20
N PHE A 312 -7.36 7.34 -15.68
CA PHE A 312 -6.75 7.65 -16.97
C PHE A 312 -6.70 6.43 -17.87
N GLN A 313 -7.30 6.50 -19.04
CA GLN A 313 -7.12 5.46 -20.05
C GLN A 313 -5.73 5.58 -20.70
N ILE A 314 -4.93 4.54 -20.55
CA ILE A 314 -3.54 4.51 -21.04
C ILE A 314 -3.50 3.76 -22.36
N ARG A 315 -3.35 4.49 -23.46
CA ARG A 315 -3.25 3.98 -24.84
C ARG A 315 -1.92 4.29 -25.50
N GLN A 316 -1.13 5.18 -24.88
CA GLN A 316 0.17 5.62 -25.35
C GLN A 316 0.99 6.17 -24.16
N ILE A 317 2.30 6.30 -24.34
CA ILE A 317 3.23 6.77 -23.29
C ILE A 317 2.83 8.16 -22.75
N GLU A 318 2.33 9.04 -23.61
CA GLU A 318 1.87 10.38 -23.22
C GLU A 318 0.77 10.32 -22.14
N ASP A 319 -0.10 9.31 -22.18
CA ASP A 319 -1.17 9.16 -21.18
C ASP A 319 -0.62 8.72 -19.81
N ILE A 320 0.49 7.94 -19.81
CA ILE A 320 1.22 7.61 -18.58
C ILE A 320 1.75 8.89 -17.93
N HIS A 321 2.36 9.77 -18.70
CA HIS A 321 2.86 11.06 -18.21
C HIS A 321 1.73 11.89 -17.60
N LYS A 322 0.57 11.99 -18.27
CA LYS A 322 -0.60 12.73 -17.76
C LYS A 322 -1.10 12.16 -16.43
N ALA A 323 -1.15 10.83 -16.31
CA ALA A 323 -1.55 10.17 -15.07
C ALA A 323 -0.59 10.49 -13.91
N PHE A 324 0.72 10.42 -14.15
CA PHE A 324 1.72 10.79 -13.14
C PHE A 324 1.68 12.27 -12.76
N GLU A 325 1.53 13.18 -13.73
CA GLU A 325 1.41 14.62 -13.44
C GLU A 325 0.14 14.92 -12.64
N ASN A 326 -0.97 14.26 -12.95
CA ASN A 326 -2.20 14.38 -12.14
C ASN A 326 -1.95 13.91 -10.71
N ASP A 327 -1.33 12.74 -10.52
CA ASP A 327 -1.05 12.17 -9.21
C ASP A 327 -0.13 13.06 -8.36
N LEU A 328 0.86 13.71 -8.98
CA LEU A 328 1.76 14.67 -8.32
C LEU A 328 1.04 15.94 -7.85
N THR A 329 -0.02 16.35 -8.51
CA THR A 329 -0.82 17.53 -8.13
C THR A 329 -1.87 17.21 -7.07
N ASN A 330 -2.33 15.96 -7.03
CA ASN A 330 -3.31 15.50 -6.05
C ASN A 330 -2.64 15.21 -4.70
N ARG A 331 -3.12 15.88 -3.67
CA ARG A 331 -2.60 15.71 -2.31
C ARG A 331 -3.31 14.62 -1.50
N PHE A 332 -4.39 14.06 -2.04
CA PHE A 332 -5.19 13.00 -1.42
C PHE A 332 -5.87 12.17 -2.50
N GLY A 333 -5.87 10.88 -2.32
CA GLY A 333 -6.45 9.93 -3.25
C GLY A 333 -5.39 9.17 -4.08
N LYS A 334 -5.87 8.35 -4.98
CA LYS A 334 -5.11 7.45 -5.85
C LYS A 334 -5.44 7.76 -7.30
N THR A 335 -4.43 7.93 -8.12
CA THR A 335 -4.60 7.97 -9.56
C THR A 335 -4.57 6.54 -10.11
N VAL A 336 -5.62 6.17 -10.80
CA VAL A 336 -5.79 4.83 -11.40
C VAL A 336 -5.58 4.95 -12.92
N MET A 337 -4.87 4.00 -13.48
CA MET A 337 -4.62 3.86 -14.90
C MET A 337 -5.40 2.64 -15.43
N GLU A 338 -6.41 2.87 -16.26
CA GLU A 338 -7.02 1.81 -17.08
C GLU A 338 -6.04 1.45 -18.19
N TRP A 339 -5.42 0.27 -18.09
CA TRP A 339 -4.32 -0.14 -18.97
C TRP A 339 -4.86 -0.71 -20.27
N CYS A 340 -4.83 0.08 -21.34
CA CYS A 340 -5.36 -0.23 -22.67
C CYS A 340 -4.25 -0.37 -23.74
N MET A 341 -3.00 -0.53 -23.32
CA MET A 341 -1.84 -0.73 -24.19
C MET A 341 -1.91 -2.05 -24.96
#